data_cd4f05d42dd1d5d3239812d904c52366
#
_entry.id   cd4f05d42dd1d5d3239812d904c52366
#
_cell.length_a   1.000
_cell.length_b   1.000
_cell.length_c   1.000
_cell.angle_alpha   90.00
_cell.angle_beta   90.00
_cell.angle_gamma   90.00
#
_symmetry.space_group_name_H-M   'P 1'
#
loop_
_entity.id
_entity.type
_entity.pdbx_description
1 polymer ?
#
loop_
_entity_poly.entity_id
_entity_poly.type
_entity_poly.pdbx_seq_one_letter_code
_entity_poly.pdbx_strand_id
1 'polypeptide(L)'
;MIDNHITTTGLQPIIKWPGGKEKELKYILPNLPKFDRYFEPFVGGGSVYMAVQAREYYINDFSSELVSLYNYIATSDKAFFHYVELIDKSWIKAFKFFNKNKTLIDLYLQYRNNKISKEELKSQICQFCKDKKNDILNIIGKTFFSHTCILLEEMETNLFRKMQRMRELEIKKQILPDNDLLDNIETAIKSAVYMNYRHLYNDASIIKCDKALNCALFFFIRNYAYSGMFRYSSKGDFNVPYGGIAYNSKLMSKKLNYYRSIPLLSHFADTHIYNFDFELFLREMKLSENDFVFLDPP
;
A
#
# COMPACT_ATOMS: atom_id res chain seq x y z
N MET A 1 11.42 -44.63 2.33
CA MET A 1 11.51 -43.16 2.49
C MET A 1 10.88 -42.59 1.22
N ILE A 2 9.68 -42.03 1.35
CA ILE A 2 8.97 -41.42 0.22
C ILE A 2 9.54 -40.00 0.10
N ASP A 3 10.30 -39.74 -0.95
CA ASP A 3 10.79 -38.40 -1.29
C ASP A 3 9.57 -37.49 -1.60
N ASN A 4 9.03 -36.87 -0.57
CA ASN A 4 7.98 -35.86 -0.69
C ASN A 4 8.63 -34.53 -1.02
N HIS A 5 9.26 -34.38 -2.17
CA HIS A 5 9.63 -33.08 -2.71
C HIS A 5 8.38 -32.41 -3.30
N ILE A 6 7.65 -31.69 -2.43
CA ILE A 6 6.68 -30.71 -2.93
C ILE A 6 7.51 -29.61 -3.60
N THR A 7 7.39 -29.52 -4.91
CA THR A 7 8.04 -28.48 -5.70
C THR A 7 7.36 -27.15 -5.35
N THR A 8 8.12 -26.20 -4.79
CA THR A 8 7.60 -24.86 -4.52
C THR A 8 7.73 -24.02 -5.79
N THR A 9 6.75 -23.16 -6.04
CA THR A 9 6.74 -22.26 -7.21
C THR A 9 7.79 -21.17 -7.13
N GLY A 10 8.26 -20.83 -5.91
CA GLY A 10 9.12 -19.65 -5.65
C GLY A 10 8.39 -18.31 -5.75
N LEU A 11 7.07 -18.31 -5.99
CA LEU A 11 6.26 -17.11 -6.04
C LEU A 11 6.03 -16.53 -4.64
N GLN A 12 5.76 -15.21 -4.59
CA GLN A 12 5.53 -14.47 -3.37
C GLN A 12 4.08 -13.97 -3.29
N PRO A 13 3.54 -13.73 -2.08
CA PRO A 13 2.23 -13.13 -1.91
C PRO A 13 2.09 -11.82 -2.69
N ILE A 14 0.91 -11.59 -3.28
CA ILE A 14 0.67 -10.36 -4.05
C ILE A 14 0.67 -9.12 -3.17
N ILE A 15 0.18 -9.25 -1.94
CA ILE A 15 0.11 -8.16 -0.99
C ILE A 15 0.35 -8.69 0.43
N LYS A 16 0.92 -7.83 1.29
CA LYS A 16 1.01 -8.15 2.71
C LYS A 16 -0.40 -8.06 3.35
N TRP A 17 -0.88 -9.18 3.88
CA TRP A 17 -2.21 -9.30 4.47
C TRP A 17 -2.12 -9.74 5.93
N PRO A 18 -3.06 -9.31 6.82
CA PRO A 18 -3.12 -9.83 8.19
C PRO A 18 -3.23 -11.35 8.18
N GLY A 19 -2.56 -12.01 9.10
CA GLY A 19 -2.56 -13.48 9.17
C GLY A 19 -1.72 -14.21 8.11
N GLY A 20 -0.99 -13.47 7.23
CA GLY A 20 -0.17 -14.11 6.17
C GLY A 20 0.83 -15.13 6.71
N LYS A 21 0.90 -16.30 6.06
CA LYS A 21 1.63 -17.51 6.51
C LYS A 21 3.05 -17.63 5.94
N GLU A 22 3.67 -16.54 5.49
CA GLU A 22 5.01 -16.60 4.86
C GLU A 22 6.08 -17.23 5.77
N LYS A 23 6.00 -16.97 7.08
CA LYS A 23 6.95 -17.54 8.06
C LYS A 23 6.66 -18.98 8.41
N GLU A 24 5.41 -19.37 8.29
CA GLU A 24 4.88 -20.70 8.59
C GLU A 24 5.02 -21.68 7.41
N LEU A 25 5.28 -21.19 6.19
CA LEU A 25 5.42 -22.03 4.98
C LEU A 25 6.41 -23.16 5.16
N LYS A 26 7.52 -22.95 5.86
CA LYS A 26 8.52 -23.99 6.16
C LYS A 26 7.97 -25.17 6.98
N TYR A 27 6.85 -24.95 7.69
CA TYR A 27 6.16 -26.00 8.45
C TYR A 27 4.94 -26.54 7.69
N ILE A 28 4.26 -25.70 6.89
CA ILE A 28 3.05 -26.08 6.15
C ILE A 28 3.43 -26.98 4.97
N LEU A 29 4.33 -26.52 4.11
CA LEU A 29 4.62 -27.20 2.84
C LEU A 29 5.08 -28.67 2.99
N PRO A 30 5.97 -29.03 3.94
CA PRO A 30 6.38 -30.42 4.10
C PRO A 30 5.28 -31.37 4.57
N ASN A 31 4.18 -30.84 5.12
CA ASN A 31 3.07 -31.62 5.65
C ASN A 31 1.86 -31.71 4.70
N LEU A 32 1.94 -31.08 3.51
CA LEU A 32 0.88 -31.16 2.54
C LEU A 32 0.82 -32.56 1.90
N PRO A 33 -0.39 -33.14 1.68
CA PRO A 33 -0.55 -34.35 0.89
C PRO A 33 -0.26 -34.09 -0.58
N LYS A 34 -0.26 -35.13 -1.41
CA LYS A 34 -0.33 -34.97 -2.87
C LYS A 34 -1.77 -34.62 -3.26
N PHE A 35 -1.93 -33.70 -4.17
CA PHE A 35 -3.23 -33.25 -4.68
C PHE A 35 -3.12 -32.77 -6.14
N ASP A 36 -4.25 -32.82 -6.85
CA ASP A 36 -4.36 -32.32 -8.22
C ASP A 36 -4.86 -30.86 -8.25
N ARG A 37 -5.90 -30.54 -7.45
CA ARG A 37 -6.50 -29.22 -7.37
C ARG A 37 -6.37 -28.67 -5.95
N TYR A 38 -6.13 -27.36 -5.88
CA TYR A 38 -5.95 -26.61 -4.63
C TYR A 38 -7.09 -25.64 -4.41
N PHE A 39 -7.66 -25.63 -3.20
CA PHE A 39 -8.75 -24.75 -2.80
C PHE A 39 -8.38 -23.96 -1.56
N GLU A 40 -8.53 -22.63 -1.60
CA GLU A 40 -8.25 -21.74 -0.46
C GLU A 40 -9.38 -20.73 -0.28
N PRO A 41 -10.37 -21.02 0.61
CA PRO A 41 -11.52 -20.13 0.87
C PRO A 41 -11.17 -18.79 1.50
N PHE A 42 -10.02 -18.66 2.16
CA PHE A 42 -9.52 -17.50 2.88
C PHE A 42 -8.13 -17.12 2.37
N VAL A 43 -8.00 -16.82 1.07
CA VAL A 43 -6.68 -16.69 0.42
C VAL A 43 -5.85 -15.53 0.95
N GLY A 44 -6.46 -14.44 1.42
CA GLY A 44 -5.74 -13.29 1.91
C GLY A 44 -4.66 -12.79 0.93
N GLY A 45 -3.43 -12.61 1.39
CA GLY A 45 -2.30 -12.23 0.55
C GLY A 45 -1.77 -13.32 -0.39
N GLY A 46 -2.25 -14.56 -0.25
CA GLY A 46 -1.90 -15.70 -1.08
C GLY A 46 -0.59 -16.39 -0.68
N SER A 47 -0.25 -16.41 0.60
CA SER A 47 1.04 -16.98 1.04
C SER A 47 1.16 -18.46 0.71
N VAL A 48 0.14 -19.26 0.99
CA VAL A 48 0.15 -20.71 0.70
C VAL A 48 -0.17 -20.96 -0.77
N TYR A 49 -1.23 -20.34 -1.29
CA TYR A 49 -1.61 -20.42 -2.70
C TYR A 49 -0.43 -20.17 -3.65
N MET A 50 0.34 -19.11 -3.41
CA MET A 50 1.51 -18.78 -4.24
C MET A 50 2.67 -19.75 -4.08
N ALA A 51 2.76 -20.50 -2.97
CA ALA A 51 3.88 -21.39 -2.70
C ALA A 51 3.65 -22.83 -3.20
N VAL A 52 2.41 -23.27 -3.32
CA VAL A 52 2.07 -24.64 -3.72
C VAL A 52 1.99 -24.79 -5.24
N GLN A 53 2.19 -26.03 -5.72
CA GLN A 53 2.00 -26.39 -7.12
C GLN A 53 0.81 -27.34 -7.26
N ALA A 54 -0.14 -26.97 -8.11
CA ALA A 54 -1.33 -27.76 -8.46
C ALA A 54 -1.62 -27.67 -9.96
N ARG A 55 -2.50 -28.51 -10.46
CA ARG A 55 -2.99 -28.41 -11.85
C ARG A 55 -3.96 -27.24 -12.02
N GLU A 56 -4.81 -27.00 -11.01
CA GLU A 56 -5.79 -25.91 -10.98
C GLU A 56 -5.90 -25.37 -9.56
N TYR A 57 -6.16 -24.07 -9.45
CA TYR A 57 -6.32 -23.36 -8.18
C TYR A 57 -7.69 -22.70 -8.10
N TYR A 58 -8.33 -22.83 -6.96
CA TYR A 58 -9.62 -22.21 -6.65
C TYR A 58 -9.45 -21.37 -5.39
N ILE A 59 -9.36 -20.06 -5.57
CA ILE A 59 -9.12 -19.12 -4.46
C ILE A 59 -10.33 -18.23 -4.23
N ASN A 60 -10.59 -17.95 -2.97
CA ASN A 60 -11.68 -17.08 -2.56
C ASN A 60 -11.25 -16.16 -1.42
N ASP A 61 -11.84 -14.98 -1.35
CA ASP A 61 -11.79 -14.12 -0.19
C ASP A 61 -13.08 -13.30 -0.10
N PHE A 62 -13.48 -12.98 1.13
CA PHE A 62 -14.66 -12.14 1.36
C PHE A 62 -14.42 -10.67 1.02
N SER A 63 -13.16 -10.18 1.07
CA SER A 63 -12.80 -8.80 0.71
C SER A 63 -12.86 -8.59 -0.80
N SER A 64 -13.88 -7.85 -1.24
CA SER A 64 -14.06 -7.49 -2.64
C SER A 64 -12.90 -6.67 -3.23
N GLU A 65 -12.25 -5.83 -2.40
CA GLU A 65 -11.07 -5.05 -2.80
C GLU A 65 -9.87 -5.95 -3.07
N LEU A 66 -9.66 -6.97 -2.22
CA LEU A 66 -8.59 -7.93 -2.40
C LEU A 66 -8.82 -8.80 -3.63
N VAL A 67 -10.03 -9.31 -3.81
CA VAL A 67 -10.41 -10.10 -4.99
C VAL A 67 -10.30 -9.27 -6.27
N SER A 68 -10.68 -7.99 -6.22
CA SER A 68 -10.47 -7.06 -7.35
C SER A 68 -8.98 -6.94 -7.69
N LEU A 69 -8.11 -6.83 -6.69
CA LEU A 69 -6.65 -6.77 -6.90
C LEU A 69 -6.14 -8.04 -7.59
N TYR A 70 -6.55 -9.22 -7.14
CA TYR A 70 -6.24 -10.49 -7.79
C TYR A 70 -6.66 -10.49 -9.27
N ASN A 71 -7.89 -10.10 -9.55
CA ASN A 71 -8.43 -10.07 -10.90
C ASN A 71 -7.68 -9.09 -11.82
N TYR A 72 -7.37 -7.87 -11.34
CA TYR A 72 -6.62 -6.89 -12.14
C TYR A 72 -5.18 -7.33 -12.45
N ILE A 73 -4.54 -8.05 -11.51
CA ILE A 73 -3.21 -8.63 -11.75
C ILE A 73 -3.31 -9.79 -12.75
N ALA A 74 -4.21 -10.74 -12.51
CA ALA A 74 -4.39 -11.93 -13.35
C ALA A 74 -4.71 -11.57 -14.83
N THR A 75 -5.56 -10.56 -15.05
CA THR A 75 -5.92 -10.08 -16.38
C THR A 75 -4.92 -9.10 -17.00
N SER A 76 -3.86 -8.75 -16.26
CA SER A 76 -2.89 -7.71 -16.68
C SER A 76 -3.58 -6.41 -17.09
N ASP A 77 -4.57 -5.95 -16.31
CA ASP A 77 -5.41 -4.82 -16.64
C ASP A 77 -4.61 -3.52 -16.84
N LYS A 78 -4.68 -2.96 -18.04
CA LYS A 78 -3.88 -1.79 -18.44
C LYS A 78 -4.21 -0.54 -17.62
N ALA A 79 -5.48 -0.34 -17.26
CA ALA A 79 -5.90 0.84 -16.50
C ALA A 79 -5.39 0.78 -15.07
N PHE A 80 -5.51 -0.37 -14.41
CA PHE A 80 -4.97 -0.59 -13.07
C PHE A 80 -3.46 -0.32 -13.02
N PHE A 81 -2.68 -0.96 -13.90
CA PHE A 81 -1.25 -0.77 -13.95
C PHE A 81 -0.86 0.69 -14.23
N HIS A 82 -1.58 1.34 -15.14
CA HIS A 82 -1.37 2.76 -15.46
C HIS A 82 -1.58 3.66 -14.22
N TYR A 83 -2.67 3.45 -13.47
CA TYR A 83 -2.94 4.24 -12.26
C TYR A 83 -1.89 4.01 -11.17
N VAL A 84 -1.45 2.76 -10.96
CA VAL A 84 -0.37 2.47 -10.00
C VAL A 84 0.93 3.16 -10.42
N GLU A 85 1.28 3.17 -11.71
CA GLU A 85 2.44 3.90 -12.23
C GLU A 85 2.33 5.42 -12.04
N LEU A 86 1.14 5.99 -12.21
CA LEU A 86 0.91 7.42 -11.95
C LEU A 86 1.10 7.76 -10.47
N ILE A 87 0.60 6.92 -9.57
CA ILE A 87 0.78 7.08 -8.12
C ILE A 87 2.27 6.97 -7.76
N ASP A 88 3.00 5.99 -8.30
CA ASP A 88 4.43 5.81 -8.07
C ASP A 88 5.25 7.01 -8.60
N LYS A 89 4.89 7.55 -9.76
CA LYS A 89 5.46 8.80 -10.29
C LYS A 89 5.23 9.99 -9.35
N SER A 90 4.06 10.07 -8.70
CA SER A 90 3.77 11.11 -7.70
C SER A 90 4.69 10.99 -6.49
N TRP A 91 4.99 9.76 -6.07
CA TRP A 91 5.91 9.49 -4.97
C TRP A 91 7.34 9.97 -5.27
N ILE A 92 7.80 9.75 -6.50
CA ILE A 92 9.08 10.27 -7.01
C ILE A 92 9.07 11.80 -7.11
N LYS A 93 7.96 12.40 -7.58
CA LYS A 93 7.80 13.86 -7.66
C LYS A 93 7.81 14.50 -6.27
N ALA A 94 7.23 13.86 -5.25
CA ALA A 94 7.28 14.34 -3.86
C ALA A 94 8.73 14.42 -3.36
N PHE A 95 9.55 13.41 -3.64
CA PHE A 95 10.99 13.45 -3.34
C PHE A 95 11.72 14.57 -4.10
N LYS A 96 11.45 14.72 -5.40
CA LYS A 96 12.03 15.80 -6.20
C LYS A 96 11.61 17.19 -5.70
N PHE A 97 10.35 17.35 -5.28
CA PHE A 97 9.84 18.59 -4.68
C PHE A 97 10.60 18.92 -3.39
N PHE A 98 10.77 17.93 -2.49
CA PHE A 98 11.57 18.09 -1.30
C PHE A 98 13.00 18.58 -1.63
N ASN A 99 13.67 17.92 -2.58
CA ASN A 99 15.05 18.28 -2.95
C ASN A 99 15.20 19.70 -3.52
N LYS A 100 14.17 20.22 -4.19
CA LYS A 100 14.13 21.60 -4.72
C LYS A 100 13.81 22.65 -3.65
N ASN A 101 13.26 22.24 -2.49
CA ASN A 101 12.75 23.13 -1.46
C ASN A 101 13.45 22.92 -0.11
N LYS A 102 14.78 22.84 -0.11
CA LYS A 102 15.60 22.67 1.10
C LYS A 102 15.45 23.84 2.09
N THR A 103 14.90 24.97 1.66
CA THR A 103 14.54 26.11 2.51
C THR A 103 13.58 25.75 3.65
N LEU A 104 12.84 24.62 3.51
CA LEU A 104 12.03 24.07 4.61
C LEU A 104 12.89 23.64 5.79
N ILE A 105 14.15 23.22 5.54
CA ILE A 105 15.11 22.88 6.60
C ILE A 105 15.55 24.15 7.32
N ASP A 106 15.88 25.21 6.56
CA ASP A 106 16.27 26.51 7.13
C ASP A 106 15.14 27.09 7.99
N LEU A 107 13.90 26.94 7.53
CA LEU A 107 12.72 27.35 8.29
C LEU A 107 12.61 26.58 9.61
N TYR A 108 12.83 25.25 9.59
CA TYR A 108 12.87 24.46 10.81
C TYR A 108 14.01 24.89 11.75
N LEU A 109 15.21 25.14 11.20
CA LEU A 109 16.37 25.58 12.00
C LEU A 109 16.13 26.93 12.68
N GLN A 110 15.42 27.86 12.01
CA GLN A 110 15.00 29.12 12.64
C GLN A 110 14.07 28.87 13.83
N TYR A 111 13.07 27.99 13.65
CA TYR A 111 12.16 27.58 14.72
C TYR A 111 12.87 26.85 15.85
N ARG A 112 13.77 25.92 15.55
CA ARG A 112 14.59 25.20 16.51
C ARG A 112 15.39 26.13 17.41
N ASN A 113 15.97 27.16 16.81
CA ASN A 113 16.85 28.13 17.48
C ASN A 113 16.11 29.31 18.12
N ASN A 114 14.79 29.25 18.28
CA ASN A 114 13.92 30.33 18.80
C ASN A 114 14.03 31.66 18.05
N LYS A 115 14.44 31.64 16.77
CA LYS A 115 14.46 32.85 15.93
C LYS A 115 13.06 33.23 15.42
N ILE A 116 12.15 32.28 15.37
CA ILE A 116 10.74 32.43 15.06
C ILE A 116 9.86 31.66 16.07
N SER A 117 8.68 32.22 16.33
CA SER A 117 7.66 31.61 17.19
C SER A 117 6.95 30.43 16.47
N LYS A 118 6.14 29.71 17.22
CA LYS A 118 5.27 28.67 16.67
C LYS A 118 4.24 29.23 15.70
N GLU A 119 3.69 30.37 15.98
CA GLU A 119 2.72 31.10 15.16
C GLU A 119 3.35 31.58 13.86
N GLU A 120 4.56 32.14 13.94
CA GLU A 120 5.34 32.53 12.76
C GLU A 120 5.71 31.33 11.90
N LEU A 121 6.13 30.20 12.49
CA LEU A 121 6.36 28.96 11.76
C LEU A 121 5.13 28.54 10.95
N LYS A 122 3.95 28.54 11.59
CA LYS A 122 2.70 28.19 10.93
C LYS A 122 2.37 29.11 9.77
N SER A 123 2.53 30.43 9.99
CA SER A 123 2.32 31.45 8.96
C SER A 123 3.26 31.30 7.77
N GLN A 124 4.56 31.04 8.03
CA GLN A 124 5.56 30.87 6.97
C GLN A 124 5.35 29.57 6.18
N ILE A 125 4.91 28.47 6.81
CA ILE A 125 4.52 27.23 6.11
C ILE A 125 3.30 27.49 5.22
N CYS A 126 2.29 28.18 5.72
CA CYS A 126 1.10 28.53 4.93
C CYS A 126 1.49 29.39 3.71
N GLN A 127 2.35 30.41 3.91
CA GLN A 127 2.84 31.24 2.81
C GLN A 127 3.65 30.42 1.80
N PHE A 128 4.57 29.57 2.25
CA PHE A 128 5.31 28.66 1.39
C PHE A 128 4.38 27.77 0.54
N CYS A 129 3.34 27.20 1.13
CA CYS A 129 2.38 26.36 0.39
C CYS A 129 1.59 27.17 -0.64
N LYS A 130 1.24 28.43 -0.35
CA LYS A 130 0.60 29.33 -1.31
C LYS A 130 1.52 29.66 -2.48
N ASP A 131 2.77 30.02 -2.21
CA ASP A 131 3.77 30.38 -3.22
C ASP A 131 4.12 29.18 -4.13
N LYS A 132 4.12 27.98 -3.56
CA LYS A 132 4.44 26.72 -4.26
C LYS A 132 3.19 25.93 -4.68
N LYS A 133 2.00 26.53 -4.66
CA LYS A 133 0.74 25.86 -4.95
C LYS A 133 0.79 25.00 -6.22
N ASN A 134 1.24 25.57 -7.33
CA ASN A 134 1.27 24.85 -8.61
C ASN A 134 2.26 23.67 -8.60
N ASP A 135 3.43 23.84 -7.96
CA ASP A 135 4.42 22.77 -7.82
C ASP A 135 3.88 21.63 -6.96
N ILE A 136 3.22 21.95 -5.83
CA ILE A 136 2.60 20.97 -4.93
C ILE A 136 1.52 20.18 -5.67
N LEU A 137 0.61 20.87 -6.36
CA LEU A 137 -0.46 20.24 -7.10
C LEU A 137 0.07 19.35 -8.25
N ASN A 138 1.19 19.74 -8.87
CA ASN A 138 1.83 18.95 -9.91
C ASN A 138 2.45 17.63 -9.38
N ILE A 139 2.62 17.48 -8.07
CA ILE A 139 3.07 16.21 -7.47
C ILE A 139 2.12 15.08 -7.86
N ILE A 140 0.82 15.25 -7.62
CA ILE A 140 -0.19 14.23 -7.92
C ILE A 140 -0.62 14.21 -9.39
N GLY A 141 -0.43 15.32 -10.12
CA GLY A 141 -0.79 15.44 -11.53
C GLY A 141 -2.29 15.60 -11.78
N LYS A 142 -2.65 15.96 -13.02
CA LYS A 142 -4.02 16.32 -13.39
C LYS A 142 -5.05 15.20 -13.19
N THR A 143 -4.65 13.95 -13.36
CA THR A 143 -5.54 12.79 -13.25
C THR A 143 -6.20 12.69 -11.87
N PHE A 144 -5.49 13.08 -10.80
CA PHE A 144 -6.00 13.02 -9.42
C PHE A 144 -6.48 14.38 -8.91
N PHE A 145 -6.41 15.41 -9.75
CA PHE A 145 -6.70 16.77 -9.37
C PHE A 145 -8.20 17.11 -9.41
N SER A 146 -8.97 16.42 -10.25
CA SER A 146 -10.41 16.66 -10.45
C SER A 146 -11.28 16.25 -9.27
N HIS A 147 -10.68 15.55 -8.30
CA HIS A 147 -11.34 15.06 -7.11
C HIS A 147 -10.79 15.85 -5.91
N THR A 148 -11.61 16.20 -4.98
CA THR A 148 -11.32 16.98 -3.75
C THR A 148 -9.82 17.04 -3.39
N CYS A 149 -9.13 18.10 -3.85
CA CYS A 149 -7.70 18.24 -3.63
C CYS A 149 -7.44 18.82 -2.24
N ILE A 150 -7.24 17.95 -1.28
CA ILE A 150 -6.84 18.34 0.09
C ILE A 150 -5.31 18.42 0.24
N LEU A 151 -4.54 18.20 -0.86
CA LEU A 151 -3.09 18.10 -0.80
C LEU A 151 -2.41 19.33 -0.19
N LEU A 152 -2.93 20.54 -0.47
CA LEU A 152 -2.37 21.77 0.10
C LEU A 152 -2.57 21.84 1.61
N GLU A 153 -3.78 21.53 2.08
CA GLU A 153 -4.11 21.50 3.51
C GLU A 153 -3.32 20.42 4.25
N GLU A 154 -3.20 19.26 3.65
CA GLU A 154 -2.38 18.16 4.21
C GLU A 154 -0.89 18.52 4.19
N MET A 155 -0.40 19.24 3.18
CA MET A 155 0.99 19.70 3.12
C MET A 155 1.30 20.65 4.29
N GLU A 156 0.46 21.68 4.48
CA GLU A 156 0.57 22.62 5.60
C GLU A 156 0.52 21.90 6.95
N THR A 157 -0.48 21.04 7.12
CA THR A 157 -0.72 20.32 8.37
C THR A 157 0.44 19.37 8.70
N ASN A 158 0.90 18.58 7.73
CA ASN A 158 1.95 17.58 7.98
C ASN A 158 3.33 18.24 8.18
N LEU A 159 3.67 19.30 7.44
CA LEU A 159 4.91 20.06 7.65
C LEU A 159 4.92 20.66 9.06
N PHE A 160 3.86 21.36 9.44
CA PHE A 160 3.78 22.02 10.74
C PHE A 160 3.86 21.00 11.90
N ARG A 161 3.02 19.97 11.88
CA ARG A 161 3.02 18.90 12.91
C ARG A 161 4.36 18.19 13.01
N LYS A 162 5.01 17.92 11.88
CA LYS A 162 6.31 17.26 11.86
C LYS A 162 7.39 18.13 12.47
N MET A 163 7.47 19.40 12.09
CA MET A 163 8.45 20.36 12.64
C MET A 163 8.26 20.56 14.15
N GLN A 164 7.00 20.68 14.62
CA GLN A 164 6.73 20.72 16.05
C GLN A 164 7.22 19.44 16.76
N ARG A 165 6.89 18.28 16.21
CA ARG A 165 7.29 17.00 16.81
C ARG A 165 8.80 16.82 16.86
N MET A 166 9.51 17.23 15.81
CA MET A 166 10.98 17.20 15.80
C MET A 166 11.53 18.03 16.96
N ARG A 167 11.05 19.29 17.12
CA ARG A 167 11.49 20.16 18.20
C ARG A 167 11.18 19.60 19.59
N GLU A 168 9.99 19.05 19.80
CA GLU A 168 9.63 18.38 21.06
C GLU A 168 10.59 17.23 21.40
N LEU A 169 11.00 16.47 20.39
CA LEU A 169 11.95 15.36 20.56
C LEU A 169 13.35 15.88 20.89
N GLU A 170 13.80 16.94 20.20
CA GLU A 170 15.10 17.56 20.47
C GLU A 170 15.20 18.15 21.89
N ILE A 171 14.12 18.79 22.36
CA ILE A 171 14.07 19.31 23.75
C ILE A 171 14.12 18.18 24.77
N LYS A 172 13.47 17.04 24.49
CA LYS A 172 13.36 15.92 25.44
C LYS A 172 14.57 14.98 25.42
N LYS A 173 15.30 14.91 24.32
CA LYS A 173 16.39 13.92 24.14
C LYS A 173 17.68 14.60 23.73
N GLN A 174 17.86 14.79 22.43
CA GLN A 174 19.07 15.36 21.84
C GLN A 174 18.75 15.97 20.49
N ILE A 175 19.60 16.86 20.01
CA ILE A 175 19.50 17.47 18.68
C ILE A 175 19.55 16.37 17.61
N LEU A 176 18.63 16.45 16.66
CA LEU A 176 18.56 15.51 15.54
C LEU A 176 19.75 15.74 14.60
N PRO A 177 20.41 14.67 14.13
CA PRO A 177 21.40 14.74 13.06
C PRO A 177 20.79 15.31 11.76
N ASP A 178 21.63 15.90 10.91
CA ASP A 178 21.17 16.52 9.66
C ASP A 178 20.40 15.55 8.75
N ASN A 179 20.83 14.30 8.65
CA ASN A 179 20.12 13.28 7.87
C ASN A 179 18.73 13.03 8.42
N ASP A 180 18.55 13.01 9.73
CA ASP A 180 17.24 12.84 10.36
C ASP A 180 16.33 14.05 10.10
N LEU A 181 16.89 15.27 10.01
CA LEU A 181 16.12 16.46 9.61
C LEU A 181 15.61 16.31 8.18
N LEU A 182 16.48 15.90 7.25
CA LEU A 182 16.12 15.66 5.85
C LEU A 182 15.00 14.62 5.75
N ASP A 183 15.19 13.47 6.38
CA ASP A 183 14.23 12.35 6.36
C ASP A 183 12.87 12.74 6.95
N ASN A 184 12.86 13.53 8.00
CA ASN A 184 11.64 13.98 8.65
C ASN A 184 10.85 14.99 7.78
N ILE A 185 11.52 15.93 7.13
CA ILE A 185 10.85 16.89 6.23
C ILE A 185 10.33 16.17 4.98
N GLU A 186 11.13 15.29 4.38
CA GLU A 186 10.66 14.42 3.28
C GLU A 186 9.43 13.62 3.71
N THR A 187 9.47 13.03 4.91
CA THR A 187 8.35 12.27 5.47
C THR A 187 7.09 13.12 5.59
N ALA A 188 7.20 14.39 5.99
CA ALA A 188 6.03 15.27 6.08
C ALA A 188 5.37 15.49 4.72
N ILE A 189 6.17 15.73 3.68
CA ILE A 189 5.70 15.92 2.30
C ILE A 189 5.03 14.62 1.79
N LYS A 190 5.68 13.46 1.98
CA LYS A 190 5.15 12.17 1.57
C LYS A 190 3.91 11.76 2.37
N SER A 191 3.83 12.14 3.65
CA SER A 191 2.63 11.96 4.45
C SER A 191 1.45 12.73 3.87
N ALA A 192 1.66 13.98 3.42
CA ALA A 192 0.60 14.77 2.77
C ALA A 192 0.09 14.09 1.48
N VAL A 193 0.99 13.59 0.65
CA VAL A 193 0.63 12.85 -0.57
C VAL A 193 -0.14 11.56 -0.24
N TYR A 194 0.33 10.81 0.76
CA TYR A 194 -0.37 9.61 1.24
C TYR A 194 -1.77 9.95 1.75
N MET A 195 -1.91 10.99 2.56
CA MET A 195 -3.19 11.43 3.10
C MET A 195 -4.16 11.85 2.00
N ASN A 196 -3.68 12.56 0.97
CA ASN A 196 -4.49 12.92 -0.18
C ASN A 196 -5.03 11.69 -0.92
N TYR A 197 -4.20 10.66 -1.18
CA TYR A 197 -4.66 9.43 -1.80
C TYR A 197 -5.57 8.59 -0.89
N ARG A 198 -5.36 8.62 0.41
CA ARG A 198 -6.24 7.97 1.38
C ARG A 198 -7.64 8.62 1.39
N HIS A 199 -7.72 9.94 1.34
CA HIS A 199 -8.99 10.65 1.20
C HIS A 199 -9.68 10.30 -0.11
N LEU A 200 -8.94 10.33 -1.21
CA LEU A 200 -9.48 9.95 -2.51
C LEU A 200 -10.02 8.50 -2.53
N TYR A 201 -9.36 7.58 -1.86
CA TYR A 201 -9.85 6.21 -1.68
C TYR A 201 -11.15 6.16 -0.86
N ASN A 202 -11.20 6.86 0.27
CA ASN A 202 -12.40 6.89 1.12
C ASN A 202 -13.60 7.52 0.43
N ASP A 203 -13.37 8.53 -0.41
CA ASP A 203 -14.40 9.24 -1.16
C ASP A 203 -14.75 8.56 -2.50
N ALA A 204 -14.13 7.44 -2.85
CA ALA A 204 -14.23 6.81 -4.16
C ALA A 204 -15.67 6.53 -4.63
N SER A 205 -16.56 6.14 -3.71
CA SER A 205 -17.98 5.91 -3.99
C SER A 205 -18.75 7.21 -4.29
N ILE A 206 -18.40 8.29 -3.58
CA ILE A 206 -19.03 9.62 -3.70
C ILE A 206 -18.67 10.23 -5.06
N ILE A 207 -17.39 10.15 -5.44
CA ILE A 207 -16.88 10.74 -6.68
C ILE A 207 -17.05 9.85 -7.91
N LYS A 208 -17.72 8.68 -7.79
CA LYS A 208 -17.88 7.69 -8.85
C LYS A 208 -16.55 7.33 -9.52
N CYS A 209 -15.55 7.07 -8.68
CA CYS A 209 -14.21 6.71 -9.12
C CYS A 209 -14.23 5.47 -10.01
N ASP A 210 -13.37 5.47 -11.04
CA ASP A 210 -13.10 4.27 -11.85
C ASP A 210 -12.66 3.10 -10.94
N LYS A 211 -13.19 1.90 -11.17
CA LYS A 211 -12.90 0.71 -10.37
C LYS A 211 -11.40 0.36 -10.36
N ALA A 212 -10.73 0.53 -11.50
CA ALA A 212 -9.29 0.28 -11.61
C ALA A 212 -8.49 1.32 -10.81
N LEU A 213 -8.92 2.59 -10.82
CA LEU A 213 -8.34 3.64 -9.97
C LEU A 213 -8.55 3.32 -8.49
N ASN A 214 -9.75 2.93 -8.09
CA ASN A 214 -10.04 2.58 -6.69
C ASN A 214 -9.16 1.42 -6.21
N CYS A 215 -9.00 0.37 -7.03
CA CYS A 215 -8.09 -0.73 -6.72
C CYS A 215 -6.63 -0.29 -6.64
N ALA A 216 -6.18 0.62 -7.51
CA ALA A 216 -4.83 1.18 -7.45
C ALA A 216 -4.60 2.00 -6.16
N LEU A 217 -5.59 2.77 -5.74
CA LEU A 217 -5.56 3.50 -4.45
C LEU A 217 -5.55 2.54 -3.26
N PHE A 218 -6.40 1.51 -3.26
CA PHE A 218 -6.38 0.45 -2.27
C PHE A 218 -4.98 -0.19 -2.18
N PHE A 219 -4.43 -0.60 -3.31
CA PHE A 219 -3.09 -1.19 -3.39
C PHE A 219 -2.02 -0.26 -2.81
N PHE A 220 -2.07 1.04 -3.16
CA PHE A 220 -1.14 2.04 -2.64
C PHE A 220 -1.27 2.20 -1.12
N ILE A 221 -2.45 2.53 -0.61
CA ILE A 221 -2.63 2.80 0.83
C ILE A 221 -2.25 1.59 1.68
N ARG A 222 -2.56 0.38 1.23
CA ARG A 222 -2.20 -0.87 1.91
C ARG A 222 -0.69 -1.08 2.00
N ASN A 223 0.04 -0.70 0.95
CA ASN A 223 1.48 -0.86 0.92
C ASN A 223 2.24 0.21 1.71
N TYR A 224 1.64 1.39 1.94
CA TYR A 224 2.29 2.53 2.59
C TYR A 224 1.72 2.86 3.97
N ALA A 225 0.66 2.19 4.40
CA ALA A 225 0.10 2.31 5.74
C ALA A 225 1.07 1.84 6.82
N TYR A 226 1.02 2.50 7.98
CA TYR A 226 1.84 2.18 9.14
C TYR A 226 1.73 0.69 9.53
N SER A 227 2.86 0.01 9.61
CA SER A 227 2.98 -1.43 9.95
C SER A 227 2.11 -2.37 9.09
N GLY A 228 1.62 -1.92 7.93
CA GLY A 228 0.68 -2.71 7.13
C GLY A 228 -0.66 -2.96 7.82
N MET A 229 -1.00 -2.15 8.84
CA MET A 229 -2.26 -2.28 9.57
C MET A 229 -3.47 -2.16 8.63
N PHE A 230 -4.53 -2.87 9.01
CA PHE A 230 -5.82 -2.85 8.33
C PHE A 230 -6.88 -2.39 9.34
N ARG A 231 -7.30 -1.12 9.21
CA ARG A 231 -8.26 -0.54 10.16
C ARG A 231 -9.15 0.46 9.46
N TYR A 232 -10.44 0.30 9.69
CA TYR A 232 -11.48 1.25 9.27
C TYR A 232 -12.10 1.95 10.48
N SER A 233 -12.61 3.14 10.27
CA SER A 233 -13.42 3.87 11.26
C SER A 233 -14.82 3.24 11.37
N SER A 234 -15.61 3.66 12.35
CA SER A 234 -17.02 3.26 12.46
C SER A 234 -17.87 3.72 11.26
N LYS A 235 -17.36 4.66 10.46
CA LYS A 235 -18.03 5.15 9.23
C LYS A 235 -17.60 4.38 7.99
N GLY A 236 -16.71 3.39 8.11
CA GLY A 236 -16.17 2.62 7.00
C GLY A 236 -14.95 3.24 6.29
N ASP A 237 -14.40 4.35 6.81
CA ASP A 237 -13.22 4.98 6.21
C ASP A 237 -11.93 4.28 6.64
N PHE A 238 -11.03 4.03 5.71
CA PHE A 238 -9.68 3.59 6.04
C PHE A 238 -8.92 4.69 6.79
N ASN A 239 -8.45 4.40 8.01
CA ASN A 239 -7.94 5.42 8.92
C ASN A 239 -6.51 5.18 9.43
N VAL A 240 -5.74 4.31 8.78
CA VAL A 240 -4.34 4.08 9.16
C VAL A 240 -3.45 5.22 8.62
N PRO A 241 -2.54 5.76 9.43
CA PRO A 241 -1.61 6.81 9.00
C PRO A 241 -0.52 6.25 8.07
N TYR A 242 0.25 7.16 7.45
CA TYR A 242 1.45 6.82 6.68
C TYR A 242 2.51 6.12 7.55
N GLY A 243 3.22 5.16 6.98
CA GLY A 243 4.23 4.35 7.66
C GLY A 243 5.52 5.06 8.05
N GLY A 244 5.73 6.29 7.56
CA GLY A 244 6.86 7.13 7.97
C GLY A 244 8.17 6.86 7.22
N ILE A 245 9.29 7.24 7.82
CA ILE A 245 10.64 7.28 7.21
C ILE A 245 11.00 5.99 6.47
N ALA A 246 10.75 4.83 7.07
CA ALA A 246 11.06 3.52 6.48
C ALA A 246 10.37 3.26 5.12
N TYR A 247 9.35 4.04 4.78
CA TYR A 247 8.60 3.92 3.53
C TYR A 247 8.97 5.01 2.50
N ASN A 248 9.83 5.99 2.86
CA ASN A 248 10.19 7.08 1.96
C ASN A 248 10.81 6.59 0.64
N SER A 249 11.75 5.65 0.70
CA SER A 249 12.44 5.10 -0.46
C SER A 249 11.69 3.96 -1.17
N LYS A 250 10.52 3.55 -0.65
CA LYS A 250 9.74 2.45 -1.22
C LYS A 250 9.10 2.88 -2.53
N LEU A 251 9.24 2.04 -3.56
CA LEU A 251 8.58 2.21 -4.86
C LEU A 251 7.75 0.98 -5.19
N MET A 252 6.61 1.19 -5.83
CA MET A 252 5.73 0.12 -6.28
C MET A 252 6.21 -0.56 -7.57
N SER A 253 7.10 0.07 -8.32
CA SER A 253 7.64 -0.44 -9.58
C SER A 253 8.20 -1.87 -9.47
N LYS A 254 8.87 -2.21 -8.35
CA LYS A 254 9.34 -3.58 -8.11
C LYS A 254 8.19 -4.60 -8.06
N LYS A 255 7.08 -4.23 -7.41
CA LYS A 255 5.88 -5.09 -7.36
C LYS A 255 5.18 -5.16 -8.72
N LEU A 256 5.13 -4.06 -9.47
CA LEU A 256 4.56 -4.07 -10.82
C LEU A 256 5.36 -4.97 -11.76
N ASN A 257 6.68 -4.97 -11.66
CA ASN A 257 7.53 -5.89 -12.44
C ASN A 257 7.25 -7.35 -12.07
N TYR A 258 7.09 -7.64 -10.79
CA TYR A 258 6.70 -8.97 -10.32
C TYR A 258 5.31 -9.38 -10.85
N TYR A 259 4.33 -8.48 -10.82
CA TYR A 259 2.97 -8.77 -11.31
C TYR A 259 2.91 -9.01 -12.82
N ARG A 260 3.87 -8.48 -13.58
CA ARG A 260 4.01 -8.72 -15.02
C ARG A 260 4.92 -9.90 -15.36
N SER A 261 5.44 -10.60 -14.36
CA SER A 261 6.35 -11.71 -14.60
C SER A 261 5.62 -12.93 -15.17
N ILE A 262 6.27 -13.60 -16.12
CA ILE A 262 5.72 -14.82 -16.76
C ILE A 262 5.35 -15.88 -15.73
N PRO A 263 6.19 -16.19 -14.72
CA PRO A 263 5.84 -17.23 -13.74
C PRO A 263 4.55 -16.92 -12.98
N LEU A 264 4.33 -15.66 -12.57
CA LEU A 264 3.11 -15.29 -11.86
C LEU A 264 1.88 -15.33 -12.78
N LEU A 265 1.99 -14.81 -14.00
CA LEU A 265 0.88 -14.84 -14.97
C LEU A 265 0.51 -16.25 -15.38
N SER A 266 1.49 -17.16 -15.54
CA SER A 266 1.24 -18.58 -15.77
C SER A 266 0.49 -19.22 -14.60
N HIS A 267 0.88 -18.90 -13.36
CA HIS A 267 0.18 -19.39 -12.17
C HIS A 267 -1.29 -18.91 -12.11
N PHE A 268 -1.54 -17.66 -12.51
CA PHE A 268 -2.91 -17.13 -12.63
C PHE A 268 -3.72 -17.74 -13.77
N ALA A 269 -3.09 -18.24 -14.84
CA ALA A 269 -3.81 -18.85 -15.96
C ALA A 269 -4.59 -20.10 -15.54
N ASP A 270 -4.09 -20.82 -14.53
CA ASP A 270 -4.73 -22.03 -13.97
C ASP A 270 -5.53 -21.72 -12.69
N THR A 271 -5.84 -20.41 -12.42
CA THR A 271 -6.49 -19.96 -11.19
C THR A 271 -7.90 -19.45 -11.44
N HIS A 272 -8.86 -19.96 -10.67
CA HIS A 272 -10.23 -19.49 -10.57
C HIS A 272 -10.39 -18.63 -9.32
N ILE A 273 -10.83 -17.39 -9.49
CA ILE A 273 -10.89 -16.36 -8.42
C ILE A 273 -12.36 -16.08 -8.09
N TYR A 274 -12.72 -16.19 -6.81
CA TYR A 274 -14.09 -16.01 -6.32
C TYR A 274 -14.15 -14.93 -5.23
N ASN A 275 -15.34 -14.32 -5.07
CA ASN A 275 -15.65 -13.39 -4.00
C ASN A 275 -16.98 -13.79 -3.35
N PHE A 276 -16.98 -14.94 -2.71
CA PHE A 276 -18.15 -15.49 -2.04
C PHE A 276 -17.95 -15.51 -0.53
N ASP A 277 -19.04 -15.67 0.19
CA ASP A 277 -18.95 -16.24 1.53
C ASP A 277 -18.33 -17.66 1.45
N PHE A 278 -17.52 -18.01 2.44
CA PHE A 278 -16.76 -19.28 2.40
C PHE A 278 -17.64 -20.51 2.35
N GLU A 279 -18.82 -20.49 2.98
CA GLU A 279 -19.78 -21.60 2.93
C GLU A 279 -20.35 -21.77 1.51
N LEU A 280 -20.71 -20.66 0.88
CA LEU A 280 -21.17 -20.65 -0.51
C LEU A 280 -20.07 -21.14 -1.44
N PHE A 281 -18.82 -20.64 -1.26
CA PHE A 281 -17.69 -21.12 -2.05
C PHE A 281 -17.52 -22.62 -1.95
N LEU A 282 -17.45 -23.19 -0.73
CA LEU A 282 -17.26 -24.62 -0.55
C LEU A 282 -18.43 -25.45 -1.08
N ARG A 283 -19.66 -24.96 -0.99
CA ARG A 283 -20.85 -25.64 -1.50
C ARG A 283 -20.89 -25.69 -3.04
N GLU A 284 -20.48 -24.60 -3.70
CA GLU A 284 -20.43 -24.53 -5.17
C GLU A 284 -19.28 -25.33 -5.78
N MET A 285 -18.21 -25.59 -5.00
CA MET A 285 -17.08 -26.39 -5.44
C MET A 285 -17.42 -27.89 -5.38
N LYS A 286 -17.38 -28.56 -6.53
CA LYS A 286 -17.54 -30.01 -6.64
C LYS A 286 -16.20 -30.67 -6.28
N LEU A 287 -15.97 -30.89 -4.97
CA LEU A 287 -14.75 -31.49 -4.47
C LEU A 287 -14.65 -32.98 -4.81
N SER A 288 -13.45 -33.49 -5.03
CA SER A 288 -13.10 -34.90 -5.29
C SER A 288 -12.02 -35.37 -4.31
N GLU A 289 -11.74 -36.67 -4.30
CA GLU A 289 -10.77 -37.30 -3.38
C GLU A 289 -9.33 -36.79 -3.57
N ASN A 290 -8.99 -36.28 -4.76
CA ASN A 290 -7.67 -35.76 -5.07
C ASN A 290 -7.54 -34.23 -4.87
N ASP A 291 -8.52 -33.62 -4.24
CA ASP A 291 -8.52 -32.17 -3.96
C ASP A 291 -7.95 -31.88 -2.58
N PHE A 292 -7.28 -30.75 -2.47
CA PHE A 292 -6.80 -30.27 -1.18
C PHE A 292 -7.42 -28.91 -0.85
N VAL A 293 -8.06 -28.82 0.31
CA VAL A 293 -8.66 -27.59 0.83
C VAL A 293 -7.81 -27.08 1.99
N PHE A 294 -7.22 -25.88 1.83
CA PHE A 294 -6.50 -25.19 2.89
C PHE A 294 -7.41 -24.18 3.58
N LEU A 295 -7.65 -24.38 4.88
CA LEU A 295 -8.53 -23.53 5.69
C LEU A 295 -7.70 -22.76 6.72
N ASP A 296 -7.69 -21.42 6.58
CA ASP A 296 -7.05 -20.49 7.51
C ASP A 296 -8.01 -19.32 7.81
N PRO A 297 -9.11 -19.57 8.54
CA PRO A 297 -10.11 -18.54 8.83
C PRO A 297 -9.52 -17.41 9.70
N PRO A 298 -10.01 -16.15 9.53
CA PRO A 298 -9.56 -14.98 10.28
C PRO A 298 -9.91 -15.02 11.78
#